data_31ee2316a401818b4530bf7a6a6af022
#
_entry.id   31ee2316a401818b4530bf7a6a6af022
#
_cell.length_a   1.000
_cell.length_b   1.000
_cell.length_c   1.000
_cell.angle_alpha   90.00
_cell.angle_beta   90.00
_cell.angle_gamma   90.00
#
_symmetry.space_group_name_H-M   'P 1'
#
loop_
_entity.id
_entity.type
_entity.pdbx_description
1 polymer ?
#
loop_
_entity_poly.entity_id
_entity_poly.type
_entity_poly.pdbx_seq_one_letter_code
_entity_poly.pdbx_strand_id
1 'polypeptide(L)'
;MSNSSAQSIIYKSLRLLGVLASGEAPTAAELQDSLYSLNSIIDSFAANPQYYYTNLAETFSTRASQSSYAIGNSPMSIATLTSVTTTATATTAQPHGLATGNYVTVSGVSPAGYNVTAAVTVTGSNTFTYTIVSVSGAAGTGTMVFNNADFNTSRPIRIVGAFIRTGSGATAIDSPVGIVTEQFWNNIADKSATAAVPTTLMYRPTYPFGQVILYPTPSGVTSLFLKTERTLNTYSSLTDAEFIPPGYQRLLELSLAVELAPEYGSRAAPETVAYIKSSLADIMRTNMQKLSSSKIGAIPNPNVFAVEAGMAQTGYSAGFNGPAGG
;
A
#
# COMPACT_ATOMS: atom_id res chain seq x y z
N MET A 1 -10.98 1.35 -19.59
CA MET A 1 -9.87 1.81 -18.75
C MET A 1 -8.63 1.70 -19.62
N SER A 2 -7.92 2.80 -19.86
CA SER A 2 -6.74 2.78 -20.72
C SER A 2 -5.53 2.44 -19.86
N ASN A 3 -4.87 1.37 -20.23
CA ASN A 3 -3.54 1.03 -19.73
C ASN A 3 -2.57 1.97 -20.43
N SER A 4 -1.96 2.92 -19.73
CA SER A 4 -1.08 3.93 -20.34
C SER A 4 0.37 3.60 -19.99
N SER A 5 1.18 3.34 -21.01
CA SER A 5 2.63 3.16 -20.81
C SER A 5 3.30 4.50 -20.52
N ALA A 6 4.41 4.46 -19.75
CA ALA A 6 5.24 5.65 -19.53
C ALA A 6 5.63 6.31 -20.86
N GLN A 7 6.02 5.51 -21.84
CA GLN A 7 6.36 5.96 -23.19
C GLN A 7 5.24 6.76 -23.85
N SER A 8 3.98 6.32 -23.72
CA SER A 8 2.84 7.02 -24.33
C SER A 8 2.60 8.40 -23.72
N ILE A 9 2.80 8.54 -22.41
CA ILE A 9 2.69 9.81 -21.68
C ILE A 9 3.81 10.76 -22.09
N ILE A 10 5.06 10.24 -22.13
CA ILE A 10 6.23 11.03 -22.53
C ILE A 10 6.10 11.54 -23.97
N TYR A 11 5.73 10.69 -24.92
CA TYR A 11 5.53 11.12 -26.31
C TYR A 11 4.48 12.25 -26.42
N LYS A 12 3.40 12.12 -25.66
CA LYS A 12 2.35 13.14 -25.66
C LYS A 12 2.83 14.46 -25.07
N SER A 13 3.60 14.40 -23.98
CA SER A 13 4.15 15.57 -23.31
C SER A 13 5.15 16.34 -24.20
N LEU A 14 6.06 15.63 -24.88
CA LEU A 14 7.02 16.23 -25.81
C LEU A 14 6.36 16.86 -27.04
N ARG A 15 5.27 16.25 -27.53
CA ARG A 15 4.45 16.85 -28.61
C ARG A 15 3.71 18.09 -28.14
N LEU A 16 3.23 18.14 -26.90
CA LEU A 16 2.57 19.32 -26.34
C LEU A 16 3.54 20.49 -26.19
N LEU A 17 4.83 20.20 -25.96
CA LEU A 17 5.90 21.21 -25.96
C LEU A 17 6.30 21.68 -27.35
N GLY A 18 5.89 20.98 -28.42
CA GLY A 18 6.31 21.25 -29.79
C GLY A 18 7.75 20.83 -30.10
N VAL A 19 8.37 20.04 -29.22
CA VAL A 19 9.74 19.52 -29.41
C VAL A 19 9.74 18.38 -30.41
N LEU A 20 8.67 17.58 -30.47
CA LEU A 20 8.50 16.46 -31.40
C LEU A 20 7.47 16.78 -32.45
N ALA A 21 7.86 16.66 -33.73
CA ALA A 21 6.92 16.69 -34.85
C ALA A 21 6.08 15.41 -34.91
N SER A 22 4.96 15.47 -35.64
CA SER A 22 4.12 14.28 -35.86
C SER A 22 4.90 13.23 -36.66
N GLY A 23 5.06 12.03 -36.08
CA GLY A 23 5.81 10.92 -36.67
C GLY A 23 7.28 10.82 -36.23
N GLU A 24 7.79 11.79 -35.51
CA GLU A 24 9.13 11.79 -34.94
C GLU A 24 9.18 11.01 -33.63
N ALA A 25 10.31 10.34 -33.38
CA ALA A 25 10.55 9.59 -32.14
C ALA A 25 11.68 10.26 -31.34
N PRO A 26 11.54 10.43 -30.01
CA PRO A 26 12.60 10.95 -29.17
C PRO A 26 13.76 9.94 -29.07
N THR A 27 14.93 10.44 -28.75
CA THR A 27 16.11 9.62 -28.49
C THR A 27 15.95 8.78 -27.21
N ALA A 28 16.75 7.73 -27.08
CA ALA A 28 16.73 6.89 -25.87
C ALA A 28 17.12 7.67 -24.60
N ALA A 29 18.02 8.65 -24.71
CA ALA A 29 18.41 9.52 -23.61
C ALA A 29 17.26 10.42 -23.16
N GLU A 30 16.59 11.10 -24.10
CA GLU A 30 15.42 11.94 -23.80
C GLU A 30 14.29 11.16 -23.16
N LEU A 31 14.07 9.90 -23.57
CA LEU A 31 13.09 9.01 -22.97
C LEU A 31 13.42 8.67 -21.50
N GLN A 32 14.71 8.42 -21.20
CA GLN A 32 15.16 8.10 -19.83
C GLN A 32 15.05 9.31 -18.90
N ASP A 33 15.50 10.49 -19.36
CA ASP A 33 15.42 11.72 -18.59
C ASP A 33 13.96 12.12 -18.33
N SER A 34 13.10 11.98 -19.36
CA SER A 34 11.66 12.20 -19.21
C SER A 34 10.99 11.17 -18.28
N LEU A 35 11.45 9.92 -18.26
CA LEU A 35 10.95 8.89 -17.32
C LEU A 35 11.29 9.25 -15.87
N TYR A 36 12.51 9.75 -15.65
CA TYR A 36 12.93 10.23 -14.34
C TYR A 36 12.05 11.39 -13.87
N SER A 37 11.82 12.39 -14.73
CA SER A 37 10.96 13.54 -14.45
C SER A 37 9.51 13.11 -14.20
N LEU A 38 8.97 12.15 -14.97
CA LEU A 38 7.63 11.60 -14.75
C LEU A 38 7.49 10.94 -13.37
N ASN A 39 8.46 10.12 -12.98
CA ASN A 39 8.48 9.49 -11.68
C ASN A 39 8.60 10.51 -10.54
N SER A 40 9.40 11.55 -10.71
CA SER A 40 9.53 12.66 -9.75
C SER A 40 8.18 13.39 -9.55
N ILE A 41 7.42 13.61 -10.62
CA ILE A 41 6.07 14.18 -10.54
C ILE A 41 5.14 13.25 -9.75
N ILE A 42 5.13 11.94 -10.06
CA ILE A 42 4.31 10.96 -9.36
C ILE A 42 4.65 10.93 -7.86
N ASP A 43 5.93 10.95 -7.52
CA ASP A 43 6.40 10.99 -6.12
C ASP A 43 5.99 12.29 -5.43
N SER A 44 6.04 13.43 -6.11
CA SER A 44 5.58 14.71 -5.56
C SER A 44 4.09 14.70 -5.23
N PHE A 45 3.28 14.05 -6.06
CA PHE A 45 1.86 13.86 -5.80
C PHE A 45 1.60 12.90 -4.62
N ALA A 46 2.48 11.92 -4.41
CA ALA A 46 2.43 11.00 -3.28
C ALA A 46 2.55 11.70 -1.93
N ALA A 47 3.21 12.86 -1.88
CA ALA A 47 3.33 13.68 -0.67
C ALA A 47 2.00 14.28 -0.21
N ASN A 48 1.01 14.41 -1.10
CA ASN A 48 -0.31 14.91 -0.75
C ASN A 48 -1.40 13.85 -1.04
N PRO A 49 -1.87 13.12 -0.03
CA PRO A 49 -2.84 12.04 -0.20
C PRO A 49 -4.21 12.50 -0.74
N GLN A 50 -4.48 13.81 -0.80
CA GLN A 50 -5.70 14.34 -1.40
C GLN A 50 -5.66 14.32 -2.95
N TYR A 51 -4.47 14.27 -3.54
CA TYR A 51 -4.32 14.28 -4.99
C TYR A 51 -4.49 12.90 -5.61
N TYR A 52 -3.91 11.87 -4.98
CA TYR A 52 -3.82 10.56 -5.61
C TYR A 52 -3.97 9.44 -4.60
N TYR A 53 -5.07 8.72 -4.68
CA TYR A 53 -5.16 7.43 -4.05
C TYR A 53 -6.04 6.45 -4.84
N THR A 54 -5.67 5.20 -4.83
CA THR A 54 -6.51 4.10 -5.25
C THR A 54 -6.92 3.28 -4.04
N ASN A 55 -8.20 2.95 -3.97
CA ASN A 55 -8.69 2.00 -2.97
C ASN A 55 -8.49 0.58 -3.50
N LEU A 56 -7.66 -0.19 -2.83
CA LEU A 56 -7.44 -1.59 -3.12
C LEU A 56 -7.95 -2.45 -1.98
N ALA A 57 -8.60 -3.56 -2.35
CA ALA A 57 -8.98 -4.61 -1.42
C ALA A 57 -8.05 -5.80 -1.63
N GLU A 58 -7.30 -6.17 -0.62
CA GLU A 58 -6.31 -7.23 -0.68
C GLU A 58 -6.49 -8.20 0.47
N THR A 59 -6.06 -9.43 0.23
CA THR A 59 -6.18 -10.51 1.21
C THR A 59 -4.80 -11.00 1.59
N PHE A 60 -4.56 -11.11 2.89
CA PHE A 60 -3.32 -11.60 3.47
C PHE A 60 -3.62 -12.70 4.48
N SER A 61 -2.66 -13.60 4.69
CA SER A 61 -2.77 -14.62 5.73
C SER A 61 -2.09 -14.14 7.01
N THR A 62 -2.80 -14.22 8.13
CA THR A 62 -2.20 -14.03 9.45
C THR A 62 -1.40 -15.27 9.86
N ARG A 63 -0.56 -15.13 10.87
CA ARG A 63 0.20 -16.23 11.46
C ARG A 63 -0.12 -16.35 12.94
N ALA A 64 -0.11 -17.58 13.45
CA ALA A 64 -0.29 -17.81 14.88
C ALA A 64 0.81 -17.13 15.70
N SER A 65 0.43 -16.53 16.80
CA SER A 65 1.34 -15.86 17.75
C SER A 65 2.13 -14.67 17.18
N GLN A 66 1.73 -14.14 16.02
CA GLN A 66 2.31 -12.94 15.44
C GLN A 66 1.28 -11.80 15.49
N SER A 67 1.61 -10.73 16.21
CA SER A 67 0.76 -9.53 16.31
C SER A 67 1.14 -8.45 15.30
N SER A 68 2.41 -8.37 14.91
CA SER A 68 2.97 -7.32 14.07
C SER A 68 3.40 -7.86 12.72
N TYR A 69 2.98 -7.20 11.65
CA TYR A 69 3.26 -7.57 10.26
C TYR A 69 3.84 -6.38 9.51
N ALA A 70 4.92 -6.60 8.78
CA ALA A 70 5.45 -5.63 7.83
C ALA A 70 4.62 -5.66 6.54
N ILE A 71 4.21 -4.49 6.05
CA ILE A 71 3.50 -4.34 4.77
C ILE A 71 4.27 -3.41 3.85
N GLY A 72 4.60 -3.87 2.66
CA GLY A 72 5.36 -3.09 1.70
C GLY A 72 5.96 -3.97 0.61
N ASN A 73 6.56 -3.32 -0.37
CA ASN A 73 7.35 -3.97 -1.41
C ASN A 73 8.66 -3.19 -1.57
N SER A 74 9.72 -3.74 -1.02
CA SER A 74 11.07 -3.20 -1.14
C SER A 74 12.02 -4.37 -1.44
N PRO A 75 12.03 -4.86 -2.70
CA PRO A 75 12.82 -6.01 -3.07
C PRO A 75 14.31 -5.71 -2.97
N MET A 76 15.05 -6.64 -2.40
CA MET A 76 16.52 -6.64 -2.36
C MET A 76 17.07 -7.71 -3.28
N SER A 77 18.16 -7.38 -4.00
CA SER A 77 18.80 -8.31 -4.93
C SER A 77 19.53 -9.43 -4.20
N ILE A 78 19.39 -10.65 -4.69
CA ILE A 78 20.17 -11.80 -4.33
C ILE A 78 21.33 -11.92 -5.34
N ALA A 79 22.58 -11.91 -4.87
CA ALA A 79 23.75 -12.02 -5.72
C ALA A 79 24.00 -13.47 -6.16
N THR A 80 23.86 -14.42 -5.23
CA THR A 80 24.00 -15.86 -5.53
C THR A 80 22.97 -16.66 -4.76
N LEU A 81 22.49 -17.73 -5.38
CA LEU A 81 21.53 -18.66 -4.81
C LEU A 81 21.90 -20.09 -5.14
N THR A 82 22.08 -20.89 -4.11
CA THR A 82 22.42 -22.32 -4.24
C THR A 82 21.48 -23.15 -3.38
N SER A 83 21.40 -24.45 -3.63
CA SER A 83 20.62 -25.35 -2.79
C SER A 83 21.30 -26.68 -2.54
N VAL A 84 21.01 -27.20 -1.35
CA VAL A 84 21.31 -28.59 -0.98
C VAL A 84 19.99 -29.22 -0.53
N THR A 85 19.52 -30.21 -1.29
CA THR A 85 18.20 -30.84 -1.08
C THR A 85 17.06 -29.83 -1.05
N THR A 86 16.47 -29.60 0.11
CA THR A 86 15.33 -28.68 0.33
C THR A 86 15.74 -27.36 1.01
N THR A 87 17.03 -27.13 1.20
CA THR A 87 17.55 -25.90 1.80
C THR A 87 18.26 -25.04 0.76
N ALA A 88 17.74 -23.87 0.51
CA ALA A 88 18.38 -22.86 -0.32
C ALA A 88 19.23 -21.93 0.53
N THR A 89 20.41 -21.54 0.01
CA THR A 89 21.29 -20.53 0.59
C THR A 89 21.35 -19.34 -0.34
N ALA A 90 20.89 -18.20 0.16
CA ALA A 90 20.93 -16.92 -0.55
C ALA A 90 22.07 -16.04 0.00
N THR A 91 22.81 -15.41 -0.91
CA THR A 91 23.83 -14.40 -0.57
C THR A 91 23.48 -13.08 -1.23
N THR A 92 23.52 -12.00 -0.47
CA THR A 92 23.24 -10.64 -0.94
C THR A 92 24.53 -9.84 -1.08
N ALA A 93 24.53 -8.84 -1.97
CA ALA A 93 25.69 -7.94 -2.13
C ALA A 93 25.86 -6.98 -0.95
N GLN A 94 24.74 -6.61 -0.31
CA GLN A 94 24.68 -5.74 0.86
C GLN A 94 24.07 -6.47 2.05
N PRO A 95 24.32 -6.03 3.30
CA PRO A 95 23.68 -6.60 4.46
C PRO A 95 22.15 -6.59 4.34
N HIS A 96 21.53 -7.74 4.56
CA HIS A 96 20.08 -7.91 4.34
C HIS A 96 19.21 -7.45 5.52
N GLY A 97 19.76 -7.22 6.69
CA GLY A 97 19.04 -6.75 7.89
C GLY A 97 17.98 -7.73 8.45
N LEU A 98 17.97 -8.99 8.00
CA LEU A 98 17.04 -10.00 8.48
C LEU A 98 17.47 -10.56 9.82
N ALA A 99 16.49 -11.03 10.62
CA ALA A 99 16.68 -11.88 11.78
C ALA A 99 16.13 -13.29 11.48
N THR A 100 16.72 -14.31 12.14
CA THR A 100 16.18 -15.68 12.05
C THR A 100 14.73 -15.72 12.48
N GLY A 101 13.88 -16.35 11.68
CA GLY A 101 12.43 -16.40 11.85
C GLY A 101 11.67 -15.33 11.05
N ASN A 102 12.34 -14.32 10.46
CA ASN A 102 11.67 -13.44 9.52
C ASN A 102 11.19 -14.23 8.30
N TYR A 103 10.10 -13.80 7.71
CA TYR A 103 9.61 -14.35 6.46
C TYR A 103 10.10 -13.51 5.28
N VAL A 104 10.49 -14.18 4.21
CA VAL A 104 10.84 -13.54 2.94
C VAL A 104 10.06 -14.19 1.80
N THR A 105 9.74 -13.39 0.80
CA THR A 105 9.22 -13.86 -0.48
C THR A 105 10.31 -13.73 -1.52
N VAL A 106 10.82 -14.86 -2.01
CA VAL A 106 11.82 -14.92 -3.08
C VAL A 106 11.11 -15.02 -4.42
N SER A 107 11.59 -14.26 -5.42
CA SER A 107 11.01 -14.21 -6.76
C SER A 107 12.07 -13.92 -7.83
N GLY A 108 11.69 -14.13 -9.10
CA GLY A 108 12.56 -13.89 -10.25
C GLY A 108 13.67 -14.91 -10.44
N VAL A 109 13.58 -16.05 -9.75
CA VAL A 109 14.60 -17.12 -9.81
C VAL A 109 14.19 -18.21 -10.79
N SER A 110 15.13 -18.70 -11.56
CA SER A 110 15.05 -19.93 -12.35
C SER A 110 16.07 -20.94 -11.81
N PRO A 111 15.72 -22.20 -11.53
CA PRO A 111 14.38 -22.82 -11.62
C PRO A 111 13.36 -22.25 -10.63
N ALA A 112 12.08 -22.32 -11.01
CA ALA A 112 10.97 -21.71 -10.24
C ALA A 112 10.79 -22.27 -8.82
N GLY A 113 11.33 -23.43 -8.51
CA GLY A 113 11.27 -24.05 -7.18
C GLY A 113 11.94 -23.24 -6.05
N TYR A 114 12.75 -22.25 -6.40
CA TYR A 114 13.33 -21.29 -5.46
C TYR A 114 12.35 -20.17 -5.06
N ASN A 115 11.35 -19.91 -5.91
CA ASN A 115 10.39 -18.82 -5.70
C ASN A 115 9.34 -19.26 -4.66
N VAL A 116 9.53 -18.85 -3.42
CA VAL A 116 8.69 -19.26 -2.28
C VAL A 116 8.66 -18.17 -1.21
N THR A 117 7.58 -18.16 -0.43
CA THR A 117 7.52 -17.42 0.83
C THR A 117 7.85 -18.37 1.97
N ALA A 118 8.93 -18.12 2.68
CA ALA A 118 9.42 -18.99 3.75
C ALA A 118 10.07 -18.23 4.89
N ALA A 119 10.10 -18.84 6.06
CA ALA A 119 10.91 -18.36 7.18
C ALA A 119 12.39 -18.58 6.88
N VAL A 120 13.23 -17.61 7.27
CA VAL A 120 14.67 -17.66 7.06
C VAL A 120 15.42 -18.03 8.33
N THR A 121 16.56 -18.68 8.16
CA THR A 121 17.60 -18.80 9.16
C THR A 121 18.79 -17.97 8.71
N VAL A 122 19.12 -16.93 9.48
CA VAL A 122 20.25 -16.04 9.19
C VAL A 122 21.56 -16.75 9.56
N THR A 123 22.47 -16.86 8.60
CA THR A 123 23.79 -17.50 8.75
C THR A 123 24.93 -16.49 8.71
N GLY A 124 24.69 -15.25 8.29
CA GLY A 124 25.64 -14.15 8.26
C GLY A 124 24.96 -12.84 7.93
N SER A 125 25.66 -11.73 7.95
CA SER A 125 25.08 -10.40 7.62
C SER A 125 24.53 -10.32 6.19
N ASN A 126 25.14 -11.09 5.28
CA ASN A 126 24.81 -11.12 3.84
C ASN A 126 24.28 -12.48 3.42
N THR A 127 24.08 -13.44 4.32
CA THR A 127 23.69 -14.81 3.99
C THR A 127 22.57 -15.31 4.87
N PHE A 128 21.59 -15.93 4.25
CA PHE A 128 20.49 -16.63 4.93
C PHE A 128 20.09 -17.89 4.18
N THR A 129 19.46 -18.81 4.89
CA THR A 129 18.90 -20.03 4.33
C THR A 129 17.39 -20.05 4.51
N TYR A 130 16.69 -20.74 3.59
CA TYR A 130 15.25 -20.96 3.64
C TYR A 130 14.88 -22.29 3.00
N THR A 131 13.71 -22.80 3.33
CA THR A 131 13.22 -24.09 2.83
C THR A 131 12.54 -23.92 1.47
N ILE A 132 12.89 -24.80 0.53
CA ILE A 132 12.33 -24.86 -0.83
C ILE A 132 11.75 -26.26 -1.09
N VAL A 133 10.94 -26.36 -2.13
CA VAL A 133 10.67 -27.65 -2.75
C VAL A 133 11.94 -28.06 -3.50
N SER A 134 12.37 -29.32 -3.37
CA SER A 134 13.62 -29.83 -3.93
C SER A 134 13.83 -29.37 -5.39
N VAL A 135 14.95 -28.69 -5.63
CA VAL A 135 15.39 -28.29 -6.96
C VAL A 135 16.65 -29.08 -7.28
N SER A 136 16.65 -29.89 -8.32
CA SER A 136 17.79 -30.75 -8.61
C SER A 136 18.99 -29.91 -9.09
N GLY A 137 19.93 -29.65 -8.18
CA GLY A 137 21.33 -29.35 -8.41
C GLY A 137 21.72 -28.08 -9.18
N ALA A 138 20.79 -27.24 -9.60
CA ALA A 138 21.10 -26.02 -10.34
C ALA A 138 21.19 -24.82 -9.42
N ALA A 139 22.23 -23.99 -9.58
CA ALA A 139 22.26 -22.67 -8.98
C ALA A 139 21.12 -21.80 -9.51
N GLY A 140 20.53 -20.97 -8.65
CA GLY A 140 19.51 -20.02 -9.08
C GLY A 140 20.08 -18.98 -10.05
N THR A 141 19.34 -18.68 -11.10
CA THR A 141 19.68 -17.67 -12.12
C THR A 141 18.49 -16.73 -12.34
N GLY A 142 18.71 -15.63 -13.05
CA GLY A 142 17.69 -14.62 -13.35
C GLY A 142 17.83 -13.36 -12.52
N THR A 143 16.81 -12.51 -12.53
CA THR A 143 16.74 -11.32 -11.67
C THR A 143 16.23 -11.72 -10.30
N MET A 144 17.11 -12.29 -9.50
CA MET A 144 16.82 -12.86 -8.18
C MET A 144 16.62 -11.75 -7.17
N VAL A 145 15.43 -11.67 -6.57
CA VAL A 145 15.11 -10.72 -5.52
C VAL A 145 14.36 -11.39 -4.37
N PHE A 146 14.46 -10.82 -3.18
CA PHE A 146 13.60 -11.18 -2.06
C PHE A 146 12.96 -9.93 -1.46
N ASN A 147 11.77 -10.09 -0.91
CA ASN A 147 11.07 -9.07 -0.14
C ASN A 147 10.85 -9.62 1.28
N ASN A 148 11.20 -8.82 2.28
CA ASN A 148 11.06 -9.17 3.68
C ASN A 148 9.77 -8.64 4.34
N ALA A 149 8.81 -8.15 3.56
CA ALA A 149 7.50 -7.81 4.07
C ALA A 149 6.64 -9.08 4.26
N ASP A 150 5.95 -9.16 5.39
CA ASP A 150 4.94 -10.21 5.63
C ASP A 150 3.79 -10.13 4.64
N PHE A 151 3.38 -8.90 4.32
CA PHE A 151 2.37 -8.58 3.33
C PHE A 151 3.05 -7.91 2.13
N ASN A 152 3.40 -8.73 1.13
CA ASN A 152 4.12 -8.29 -0.05
C ASN A 152 3.19 -7.52 -1.01
N THR A 153 3.17 -6.21 -0.86
CA THR A 153 2.34 -5.30 -1.64
C THR A 153 2.87 -3.87 -1.49
N SER A 154 2.52 -2.94 -2.38
CA SER A 154 2.95 -1.54 -2.23
C SER A 154 2.53 -0.99 -0.86
N ARG A 155 3.43 -0.29 -0.18
CA ARG A 155 3.18 0.29 1.14
C ARG A 155 1.98 1.25 1.08
N PRO A 156 0.90 0.99 1.83
CA PRO A 156 -0.26 1.88 1.83
C PRO A 156 0.05 3.20 2.56
N ILE A 157 -0.60 4.27 2.13
CA ILE A 157 -0.62 5.54 2.87
C ILE A 157 -1.47 5.34 4.14
N ARG A 158 -2.61 4.67 3.98
CA ARG A 158 -3.60 4.46 5.03
C ARG A 158 -4.38 3.18 4.80
N ILE A 159 -4.80 2.54 5.89
CA ILE A 159 -5.78 1.45 5.88
C ILE A 159 -7.13 2.07 6.26
N VAL A 160 -8.15 1.90 5.42
CA VAL A 160 -9.48 2.50 5.61
C VAL A 160 -10.53 1.49 6.06
N GLY A 161 -10.25 0.20 5.94
CA GLY A 161 -11.13 -0.86 6.40
C GLY A 161 -10.37 -2.17 6.54
N ALA A 162 -10.81 -3.02 7.47
CA ALA A 162 -10.27 -4.35 7.66
C ALA A 162 -11.36 -5.30 8.16
N PHE A 163 -11.28 -6.55 7.75
CA PHE A 163 -12.08 -7.63 8.33
C PHE A 163 -11.31 -8.95 8.24
N ILE A 164 -11.65 -9.88 9.11
CA ILE A 164 -11.10 -11.23 9.08
C ILE A 164 -12.18 -12.18 8.62
N ARG A 165 -11.84 -13.01 7.65
CA ARG A 165 -12.69 -14.09 7.18
C ARG A 165 -12.29 -15.40 7.82
N THR A 166 -13.24 -16.05 8.47
CA THR A 166 -13.14 -17.41 9.01
C THR A 166 -14.08 -18.33 8.24
N GLY A 167 -13.67 -19.59 8.07
CA GLY A 167 -14.40 -20.55 7.25
C GLY A 167 -14.15 -20.37 5.75
N SER A 168 -14.85 -21.14 4.94
CA SER A 168 -14.72 -21.14 3.48
C SER A 168 -16.08 -21.39 2.80
N GLY A 169 -16.21 -20.96 1.55
CA GLY A 169 -17.43 -21.14 0.76
C GLY A 169 -18.66 -20.50 1.41
N ALA A 170 -19.78 -21.24 1.47
CA ALA A 170 -21.04 -20.76 2.01
C ALA A 170 -21.05 -20.55 3.54
N THR A 171 -20.07 -21.07 4.26
CA THR A 171 -19.91 -20.95 5.71
C THR A 171 -18.90 -19.85 6.12
N ALA A 172 -18.43 -19.06 5.16
CA ALA A 172 -17.52 -17.97 5.45
C ALA A 172 -18.20 -16.87 6.27
N ILE A 173 -17.57 -16.46 7.37
CA ILE A 173 -18.03 -15.39 8.25
C ILE A 173 -16.99 -14.29 8.23
N ASP A 174 -17.42 -13.06 7.94
CA ASP A 174 -16.59 -11.87 7.95
C ASP A 174 -16.77 -11.13 9.28
N SER A 175 -15.71 -11.05 10.06
CA SER A 175 -15.67 -10.34 11.33
C SER A 175 -14.97 -9.00 11.12
N PRO A 176 -15.62 -7.85 11.37
CA PRO A 176 -15.01 -6.54 11.20
C PRO A 176 -13.85 -6.33 12.19
N VAL A 177 -12.78 -5.71 11.73
CA VAL A 177 -11.62 -5.31 12.53
C VAL A 177 -11.58 -3.80 12.61
N GLY A 178 -11.70 -3.24 13.83
CA GLY A 178 -11.68 -1.80 14.06
C GLY A 178 -10.28 -1.22 13.84
N ILE A 179 -10.19 -0.15 13.04
CA ILE A 179 -8.92 0.57 12.87
C ILE A 179 -8.76 1.56 14.02
N VAL A 180 -7.65 1.42 14.75
CA VAL A 180 -7.39 2.20 15.96
C VAL A 180 -6.16 3.09 15.83
N THR A 181 -6.10 4.13 16.65
CA THR A 181 -4.97 5.06 16.72
C THR A 181 -3.87 4.54 17.64
N GLU A 182 -2.68 5.13 17.53
CA GLU A 182 -1.55 4.86 18.42
C GLU A 182 -1.92 5.10 19.89
N GLN A 183 -2.72 6.13 20.18
CA GLN A 183 -3.19 6.43 21.54
C GLN A 183 -4.05 5.31 22.11
N PHE A 184 -4.97 4.74 21.31
CA PHE A 184 -5.75 3.58 21.72
C PHE A 184 -4.85 2.38 22.03
N TRP A 185 -3.88 2.11 21.15
CA TRP A 185 -2.91 1.02 21.33
C TRP A 185 -2.11 1.17 22.64
N ASN A 186 -1.67 2.39 22.95
CA ASN A 186 -0.90 2.65 24.16
C ASN A 186 -1.71 2.42 25.44
N ASN A 187 -3.01 2.59 25.40
CA ASN A 187 -3.92 2.38 26.53
C ASN A 187 -4.27 0.90 26.78
N ILE A 188 -3.88 -0.02 25.90
CA ILE A 188 -4.07 -1.45 26.12
C ILE A 188 -3.09 -1.92 27.20
N ALA A 189 -3.62 -2.37 28.34
CA ALA A 189 -2.81 -2.82 29.46
C ALA A 189 -2.10 -4.16 29.18
N ASP A 190 -2.85 -5.13 28.64
CA ASP A 190 -2.30 -6.45 28.26
C ASP A 190 -2.20 -6.57 26.72
N LYS A 191 -0.99 -6.37 26.21
CA LYS A 191 -0.67 -6.50 24.79
C LYS A 191 -0.38 -7.95 24.36
N SER A 192 -0.29 -8.87 25.32
CA SER A 192 0.00 -10.29 25.08
C SER A 192 -1.26 -11.13 24.84
N ALA A 193 -2.45 -10.55 25.04
CA ALA A 193 -3.72 -11.23 24.84
C ALA A 193 -3.82 -11.87 23.46
N THR A 194 -4.30 -13.12 23.40
CA THR A 194 -4.47 -13.89 22.16
C THR A 194 -5.95 -14.19 21.90
N ALA A 195 -6.36 -14.24 20.65
CA ALA A 195 -7.70 -14.65 20.25
C ALA A 195 -7.69 -15.31 18.87
N ALA A 196 -8.71 -16.13 18.58
CA ALA A 196 -8.87 -16.72 17.26
C ALA A 196 -9.12 -15.66 16.18
N VAL A 197 -9.82 -14.57 16.54
CA VAL A 197 -10.14 -13.47 15.63
C VAL A 197 -9.70 -12.15 16.27
N PRO A 198 -8.70 -11.45 15.74
CA PRO A 198 -8.37 -10.09 16.11
C PRO A 198 -9.55 -9.14 15.91
N THR A 199 -9.72 -8.19 16.82
CA THR A 199 -10.83 -7.23 16.78
C THR A 199 -10.40 -5.82 16.41
N THR A 200 -9.11 -5.51 16.59
CA THR A 200 -8.55 -4.19 16.27
C THR A 200 -7.26 -4.30 15.47
N LEU A 201 -7.02 -3.29 14.65
CA LEU A 201 -5.86 -3.12 13.80
C LEU A 201 -5.32 -1.71 13.98
N MET A 202 -4.03 -1.58 14.25
CA MET A 202 -3.32 -0.32 14.18
C MET A 202 -2.34 -0.34 13.01
N TYR A 203 -2.29 0.75 12.26
CA TYR A 203 -1.34 0.93 11.17
C TYR A 203 -0.36 2.05 11.48
N ARG A 204 0.93 1.75 11.39
CA ARG A 204 2.02 2.73 11.45
C ARG A 204 2.64 2.88 10.07
N PRO A 205 2.62 4.07 9.46
CA PRO A 205 3.21 4.31 8.13
C PRO A 205 4.72 4.52 8.21
N THR A 206 5.47 3.55 8.75
CA THR A 206 6.94 3.55 8.80
C THR A 206 7.54 3.34 7.40
N TYR A 207 8.82 3.64 7.22
CA TYR A 207 9.56 3.46 5.97
C TYR A 207 10.75 2.52 6.20
N PRO A 208 11.10 1.63 5.27
CA PRO A 208 10.50 1.36 3.96
C PRO A 208 9.18 0.53 4.02
N PHE A 209 8.91 -0.15 5.12
CA PHE A 209 7.69 -0.93 5.32
C PHE A 209 6.76 -0.22 6.28
N GLY A 210 5.45 -0.28 6.00
CA GLY A 210 4.43 0.02 7.00
C GLY A 210 4.32 -1.13 8.00
N GLN A 211 3.83 -0.85 9.20
CA GLN A 211 3.60 -1.84 10.24
C GLN A 211 2.11 -1.98 10.52
N VAL A 212 1.58 -3.18 10.35
CA VAL A 212 0.21 -3.56 10.71
C VAL A 212 0.26 -4.32 12.01
N ILE A 213 -0.43 -3.86 13.04
CA ILE A 213 -0.47 -4.50 14.36
C ILE A 213 -1.89 -4.93 14.64
N LEU A 214 -2.07 -6.23 14.88
CA LEU A 214 -3.37 -6.85 15.20
C LEU A 214 -3.49 -7.08 16.70
N TYR A 215 -4.67 -6.83 17.24
CA TYR A 215 -4.98 -7.12 18.64
C TYR A 215 -6.42 -7.64 18.80
N PRO A 216 -6.63 -8.66 19.64
CA PRO A 216 -5.62 -9.53 20.25
C PRO A 216 -4.76 -10.25 19.22
N THR A 217 -3.60 -10.77 19.66
CA THR A 217 -2.69 -11.54 18.78
C THR A 217 -3.39 -12.76 18.21
N PRO A 218 -3.35 -12.99 16.89
CA PRO A 218 -3.96 -14.17 16.29
C PRO A 218 -3.45 -15.47 16.91
N SER A 219 -4.34 -16.37 17.35
CA SER A 219 -3.97 -17.70 17.86
C SER A 219 -3.79 -18.74 16.73
N GLY A 220 -4.20 -18.39 15.50
CA GLY A 220 -4.12 -19.26 14.32
C GLY A 220 -3.98 -18.50 13.02
N VAL A 221 -3.94 -19.24 11.92
CA VAL A 221 -3.92 -18.67 10.57
C VAL A 221 -5.34 -18.31 10.16
N THR A 222 -5.56 -17.05 9.78
CA THR A 222 -6.83 -16.54 9.26
C THR A 222 -6.60 -15.66 8.06
N SER A 223 -7.64 -15.41 7.25
CA SER A 223 -7.57 -14.51 6.10
C SER A 223 -7.93 -13.10 6.54
N LEU A 224 -6.95 -12.20 6.51
CA LEU A 224 -7.10 -10.78 6.77
C LEU A 224 -7.35 -10.04 5.46
N PHE A 225 -8.47 -9.36 5.36
CA PHE A 225 -8.81 -8.48 4.24
C PHE A 225 -8.54 -7.04 4.65
N LEU A 226 -7.73 -6.35 3.85
CA LEU A 226 -7.39 -4.95 4.05
C LEU A 226 -7.93 -4.12 2.90
N LYS A 227 -8.61 -3.04 3.22
CA LYS A 227 -8.92 -1.98 2.27
C LYS A 227 -7.92 -0.85 2.48
N THR A 228 -7.02 -0.69 1.52
CA THR A 228 -5.88 0.22 1.61
C THR A 228 -6.02 1.38 0.64
N GLU A 229 -5.50 2.54 1.02
CA GLU A 229 -5.31 3.68 0.14
C GLU A 229 -3.83 3.80 -0.21
N ARG A 230 -3.55 3.93 -1.52
CA ARG A 230 -2.19 3.99 -2.06
C ARG A 230 -2.04 5.12 -3.05
N THR A 231 -0.81 5.56 -3.18
CA THR A 231 -0.39 6.42 -4.29
C THR A 231 -0.39 5.66 -5.62
N LEU A 232 -0.27 6.37 -6.72
CA LEU A 232 0.08 5.77 -8.00
C LEU A 232 1.46 5.12 -7.90
N ASN A 233 1.65 4.00 -8.61
CA ASN A 233 2.96 3.42 -8.75
C ASN A 233 3.83 4.25 -9.70
N THR A 234 5.13 4.29 -9.44
CA THR A 234 6.13 4.78 -10.38
C THR A 234 6.37 3.75 -11.48
N TYR A 235 6.78 4.22 -12.65
CA TYR A 235 7.12 3.36 -13.77
C TYR A 235 8.55 2.85 -13.63
N SER A 236 8.76 1.53 -13.69
CA SER A 236 10.09 0.92 -13.64
C SER A 236 10.76 0.88 -15.03
N SER A 237 9.96 0.91 -16.10
CA SER A 237 10.43 0.95 -17.48
C SER A 237 9.50 1.76 -18.39
N LEU A 238 9.99 2.11 -19.58
CA LEU A 238 9.22 2.85 -20.60
C LEU A 238 8.00 2.07 -21.11
N THR A 239 8.09 0.74 -21.11
CA THR A 239 7.03 -0.15 -21.60
C THR A 239 6.04 -0.56 -20.53
N ASP A 240 6.35 -0.28 -19.26
CA ASP A 240 5.43 -0.56 -18.17
C ASP A 240 4.13 0.19 -18.38
N ALA A 241 3.04 -0.54 -18.20
CA ALA A 241 1.70 -0.02 -18.34
C ALA A 241 0.99 -0.07 -16.99
N GLU A 242 0.80 1.11 -16.40
CA GLU A 242 0.12 1.25 -15.12
C GLU A 242 -1.35 1.62 -15.28
N PHE A 243 -2.14 1.16 -14.32
CA PHE A 243 -3.55 1.49 -14.24
C PHE A 243 -3.72 2.90 -13.69
N ILE A 244 -3.98 3.85 -14.58
CA ILE A 244 -4.22 5.25 -14.23
C ILE A 244 -5.74 5.48 -14.15
N PRO A 245 -6.25 6.01 -13.03
CA PRO A 245 -7.65 6.37 -12.91
C PRO A 245 -8.05 7.44 -13.95
N PRO A 246 -9.32 7.46 -14.40
CA PRO A 246 -9.79 8.47 -15.35
C PRO A 246 -9.54 9.89 -14.85
N GLY A 247 -9.06 10.76 -15.76
CA GLY A 247 -8.74 12.16 -15.46
C GLY A 247 -7.27 12.40 -15.07
N TYR A 248 -6.55 11.39 -14.60
CA TYR A 248 -5.15 11.58 -14.19
C TYR A 248 -4.16 11.50 -15.35
N GLN A 249 -4.43 10.72 -16.39
CA GLN A 249 -3.51 10.61 -17.52
C GLN A 249 -3.19 11.96 -18.14
N ARG A 250 -4.23 12.76 -18.47
CA ARG A 250 -4.07 14.08 -19.05
C ARG A 250 -3.33 15.04 -18.11
N LEU A 251 -3.57 14.92 -16.80
CA LEU A 251 -2.87 15.72 -15.80
C LEU A 251 -1.38 15.38 -15.78
N LEU A 252 -1.00 14.11 -15.83
CA LEU A 252 0.40 13.67 -15.92
C LEU A 252 1.06 14.15 -17.22
N GLU A 253 0.38 14.02 -18.36
CA GLU A 253 0.86 14.50 -19.66
C GLU A 253 1.17 16.02 -19.64
N LEU A 254 0.26 16.81 -19.07
CA LEU A 254 0.43 18.27 -18.99
C LEU A 254 1.47 18.67 -17.93
N SER A 255 1.48 17.99 -16.77
CA SER A 255 2.46 18.28 -15.72
C SER A 255 3.87 17.95 -16.18
N LEU A 256 4.06 16.83 -16.88
CA LEU A 256 5.35 16.46 -17.47
C LEU A 256 5.79 17.45 -18.54
N ALA A 257 4.87 17.93 -19.39
CA ALA A 257 5.18 18.96 -20.37
C ALA A 257 5.65 20.27 -19.71
N VAL A 258 5.07 20.67 -18.58
CA VAL A 258 5.50 21.86 -17.85
C VAL A 258 6.87 21.66 -17.19
N GLU A 259 7.11 20.47 -16.63
CA GLU A 259 8.39 20.12 -15.98
C GLU A 259 9.54 20.09 -16.99
N LEU A 260 9.32 19.52 -18.18
CA LEU A 260 10.35 19.42 -19.23
C LEU A 260 10.56 20.73 -20.00
N ALA A 261 9.62 21.70 -19.95
CA ALA A 261 9.70 22.93 -20.73
C ALA A 261 11.03 23.69 -20.57
N PRO A 262 11.60 23.86 -19.35
CA PRO A 262 12.89 24.53 -19.18
C PRO A 262 14.07 23.83 -19.86
N GLU A 263 14.07 22.49 -19.87
CA GLU A 263 15.16 21.68 -20.47
C GLU A 263 15.26 21.87 -21.98
N TYR A 264 14.10 22.10 -22.63
CA TYR A 264 14.00 22.36 -24.08
C TYR A 264 13.97 23.83 -24.42
N GLY A 265 14.29 24.73 -23.46
CA GLY A 265 14.27 26.19 -23.69
C GLY A 265 12.89 26.76 -24.04
N SER A 266 11.84 26.01 -23.76
CA SER A 266 10.45 26.36 -24.01
C SER A 266 9.80 26.94 -22.75
N ARG A 267 8.67 27.62 -22.91
CA ARG A 267 7.83 28.04 -21.77
C ARG A 267 6.47 27.39 -21.87
N ALA A 268 6.03 26.82 -20.77
CA ALA A 268 4.66 26.29 -20.69
C ALA A 268 3.66 27.46 -20.89
N ALA A 269 2.66 27.21 -21.72
CA ALA A 269 1.60 28.18 -21.92
C ALA A 269 0.83 28.45 -20.62
N PRO A 270 0.48 29.70 -20.28
CA PRO A 270 -0.25 30.02 -19.05
C PRO A 270 -1.57 29.23 -18.92
N GLU A 271 -2.23 28.98 -20.05
CA GLU A 271 -3.46 28.17 -20.11
C GLU A 271 -3.22 26.73 -19.65
N THR A 272 -2.07 26.15 -19.97
CA THR A 272 -1.69 24.78 -19.53
C THR A 272 -1.53 24.74 -18.01
N VAL A 273 -0.88 25.73 -17.42
CA VAL A 273 -0.70 25.84 -15.97
C VAL A 273 -2.06 26.05 -15.27
N ALA A 274 -2.93 26.90 -15.83
CA ALA A 274 -4.27 27.12 -15.31
C ALA A 274 -5.11 25.82 -15.35
N TYR A 275 -5.02 25.07 -16.45
CA TYR A 275 -5.70 23.78 -16.61
C TYR A 275 -5.22 22.73 -15.59
N ILE A 276 -3.91 22.63 -15.35
CA ILE A 276 -3.34 21.73 -14.33
C ILE A 276 -3.93 22.07 -12.95
N LYS A 277 -3.96 23.36 -12.58
CA LYS A 277 -4.52 23.81 -11.29
C LYS A 277 -6.00 23.46 -11.14
N SER A 278 -6.80 23.68 -12.19
CA SER A 278 -8.23 23.35 -12.17
C SER A 278 -8.46 21.83 -12.08
N SER A 279 -7.70 21.04 -12.84
CA SER A 279 -7.79 19.56 -12.81
C SER A 279 -7.40 19.01 -11.46
N LEU A 280 -6.35 19.52 -10.83
CA LEU A 280 -5.96 19.15 -9.47
C LEU A 280 -7.06 19.47 -8.46
N ALA A 281 -7.66 20.65 -8.54
CA ALA A 281 -8.77 21.03 -7.66
C ALA A 281 -10.00 20.11 -7.81
N ASP A 282 -10.33 19.72 -9.05
CA ASP A 282 -11.43 18.80 -9.32
C ASP A 282 -11.17 17.39 -8.77
N ILE A 283 -9.94 16.90 -8.92
CA ILE A 283 -9.51 15.62 -8.36
C ILE A 283 -9.57 15.65 -6.83
N MET A 284 -9.03 16.70 -6.20
CA MET A 284 -9.09 16.89 -4.76
C MET A 284 -10.55 16.87 -4.26
N ARG A 285 -11.44 17.59 -4.90
CA ARG A 285 -12.85 17.64 -4.55
C ARG A 285 -13.51 16.26 -4.63
N THR A 286 -13.21 15.49 -5.68
CA THR A 286 -13.73 14.14 -5.86
C THR A 286 -13.20 13.18 -4.78
N ASN A 287 -11.92 13.28 -4.45
CA ASN A 287 -11.29 12.46 -3.43
C ASN A 287 -11.76 12.81 -2.02
N MET A 288 -11.96 14.08 -1.71
CA MET A 288 -12.49 14.54 -0.42
C MET A 288 -13.91 14.01 -0.16
N GLN A 289 -14.77 13.95 -1.18
CA GLN A 289 -16.10 13.36 -1.04
C GLN A 289 -16.04 11.88 -0.64
N LYS A 290 -15.11 11.12 -1.23
CA LYS A 290 -14.89 9.71 -0.85
C LYS A 290 -14.39 9.58 0.60
N LEU A 291 -13.53 10.49 1.04
CA LEU A 291 -13.03 10.50 2.42
C LEU A 291 -14.16 10.78 3.45
N SER A 292 -15.08 11.69 3.14
CA SER A 292 -16.21 11.99 4.02
C SER A 292 -17.21 10.84 4.08
N SER A 293 -17.48 10.17 2.96
CA SER A 293 -18.41 9.02 2.93
C SER A 293 -17.85 7.79 3.66
N SER A 294 -16.53 7.61 3.70
CA SER A 294 -15.89 6.52 4.46
C SER A 294 -16.02 6.71 5.98
N LYS A 295 -16.13 7.95 6.45
CA LYS A 295 -16.36 8.23 7.88
C LYS A 295 -17.80 7.97 8.33
N ILE A 296 -18.77 8.09 7.41
CA ILE A 296 -20.19 7.83 7.71
C ILE A 296 -20.48 6.32 7.78
N GLY A 297 -19.71 5.49 7.10
CA GLY A 297 -19.85 4.01 7.11
C GLY A 297 -19.29 3.31 8.34
N ALA A 298 -18.54 3.98 9.18
CA ALA A 298 -18.04 3.45 10.44
C ALA A 298 -18.97 3.87 11.59
N ILE A 299 -20.21 3.35 11.60
CA ILE A 299 -21.02 3.35 12.82
C ILE A 299 -20.48 2.16 13.64
N PRO A 300 -19.70 2.39 14.69
CA PRO A 300 -19.30 1.32 15.57
C PRO A 300 -20.47 0.96 16.43
N ASN A 301 -20.86 -0.30 16.37
CA ASN A 301 -21.69 -0.96 17.36
C ASN A 301 -23.08 -0.33 17.61
N PRO A 302 -24.18 -0.97 17.19
CA PRO A 302 -25.54 -0.51 17.50
C PRO A 302 -25.81 -0.35 19.00
N ASN A 303 -24.98 -0.90 19.87
CA ASN A 303 -25.09 -0.73 21.32
C ASN A 303 -24.62 0.64 21.83
N VAL A 304 -23.88 1.45 21.06
CA VAL A 304 -23.51 2.81 21.47
C VAL A 304 -24.71 3.75 21.39
N PHE A 305 -25.61 3.54 20.42
CA PHE A 305 -26.85 4.31 20.34
C PHE A 305 -27.84 4.01 21.47
N ALA A 306 -27.81 2.78 21.99
CA ALA A 306 -28.66 2.42 23.13
C ALA A 306 -28.23 3.11 24.43
N VAL A 307 -26.94 3.40 24.60
CA VAL A 307 -26.42 4.11 25.78
C VAL A 307 -26.72 5.61 25.70
N GLU A 308 -26.60 6.23 24.53
CA GLU A 308 -26.96 7.66 24.40
C GLU A 308 -28.48 7.89 24.44
N ALA A 309 -29.27 6.99 23.88
CA ALA A 309 -30.75 7.06 24.03
C ALA A 309 -31.19 6.80 25.45
N GLY A 310 -30.50 6.01 26.26
CA GLY A 310 -30.74 5.78 27.67
C GLY A 310 -30.39 6.97 28.56
N MET A 311 -29.38 7.76 28.21
CA MET A 311 -29.02 8.97 28.95
C MET A 311 -29.94 10.15 28.66
N ALA A 312 -30.62 10.18 27.54
CA ALA A 312 -31.57 11.24 27.21
C ALA A 312 -32.92 11.13 27.95
N GLN A 313 -33.21 9.97 28.57
CA GLN A 313 -34.48 9.78 29.31
C GLN A 313 -34.40 9.94 30.83
N THR A 314 -33.23 10.17 31.41
CA THR A 314 -33.06 10.35 32.86
C THR A 314 -32.77 11.77 33.30
N GLY A 315 -33.14 12.76 32.53
CA GLY A 315 -32.93 14.14 32.91
C GLY A 315 -34.13 15.04 32.67
N TYR A 316 -34.81 15.38 33.70
CA TYR A 316 -35.79 16.43 33.92
C TYR A 316 -37.25 15.99 34.10
N SER A 317 -37.54 15.45 35.27
CA SER A 317 -38.78 15.68 35.95
C SER A 317 -38.52 16.69 37.10
N ALA A 318 -38.41 17.96 36.77
CA ALA A 318 -38.47 19.02 37.76
C ALA A 318 -39.91 19.16 38.17
N GLY A 319 -40.25 18.59 39.31
CA GLY A 319 -41.52 18.84 39.98
C GLY A 319 -41.64 20.31 40.36
N PHE A 320 -42.55 21.00 39.70
CA PHE A 320 -43.00 22.35 40.11
C PHE A 320 -44.04 22.15 41.17
N ASN A 321 -43.65 22.15 42.46
CA ASN A 321 -44.56 22.35 43.59
C ASN A 321 -44.81 23.87 43.77
N GLY A 322 -45.91 24.36 43.22
CA GLY A 322 -46.43 25.66 43.56
C GLY A 322 -47.05 25.63 44.99
N PRO A 323 -46.93 26.71 45.79
CA PRO A 323 -47.49 26.75 47.14
C PRO A 323 -48.97 26.82 47.08
N ALA A 324 -49.63 25.98 47.90
CA ALA A 324 -51.06 26.12 48.25
C ALA A 324 -51.27 27.40 49.08
N GLY A 325 -52.00 28.35 48.51
CA GLY A 325 -52.55 29.49 49.26
C GLY A 325 -53.80 29.05 50.04
N GLY A 326 -53.78 29.37 51.31
CA GLY A 326 -54.93 29.26 52.18
C GLY A 326 -55.91 30.39 52.02
#